data_3e5337c4bf00464fd5c2cf5f0e70f69a
#
_entry.id   3e5337c4bf00464fd5c2cf5f0e70f69a
#
_cell.length_a   1.000
_cell.length_b   1.000
_cell.length_c   1.000
_cell.angle_alpha   90.00
_cell.angle_beta   90.00
_cell.angle_gamma   90.00
#
_symmetry.space_group_name_H-M   'P 1'
#
loop_
_entity.id
_entity.type
_entity.pdbx_description
1 polymer ?
#
loop_
_entity_poly.entity_id
_entity_poly.type
_entity_poly.pdbx_seq_one_letter_code
_entity_poly.pdbx_strand_id
1 'polypeptide(L)'
;MQNVNDSMVRACAKLLAQVLEFEHPADALLSKFFRENRKLGMKDRNVIAETTYTILRHYIKLTKVVAVKNSFTLIGYTWVKLLGVGRHEIRELRTINLGELDKLPELDMNVVELPEWVIQRLSANLTMDEITELAKAMTKQAPLTLRVNTIKTSRNDVLAAFAEQGIKIKPTLLSPYGVKLNDRAALIKNELFLQGLIEVQDEASQLAGLLLE
;
A
#
# COMPACT_ATOMS: atom_id res chain seq x y z
N MET A 1 -11.33 8.03 2.09
CA MET A 1 -10.40 9.17 1.93
C MET A 1 -11.25 10.42 1.89
N GLN A 2 -10.98 11.44 2.71
CA GLN A 2 -11.80 12.67 2.80
C GLN A 2 -10.89 13.90 2.68
N ASN A 3 -11.43 15.00 2.17
CA ASN A 3 -10.75 16.28 2.02
C ASN A 3 -9.57 16.27 1.04
N VAL A 4 -9.82 15.88 -0.19
CA VAL A 4 -8.86 16.03 -1.30
C VAL A 4 -8.90 17.46 -1.86
N ASN A 5 -7.78 17.93 -2.42
CA ASN A 5 -7.67 19.27 -2.99
C ASN A 5 -6.70 19.32 -4.18
N ASP A 6 -6.74 20.40 -4.96
CA ASP A 6 -5.92 20.58 -6.15
C ASP A 6 -4.41 20.56 -5.89
N SER A 7 -3.96 20.96 -4.69
CA SER A 7 -2.56 20.89 -4.32
C SER A 7 -2.07 19.46 -4.19
N MET A 8 -2.91 18.58 -3.59
CA MET A 8 -2.63 17.14 -3.50
C MET A 8 -2.59 16.50 -4.89
N VAL A 9 -3.53 16.84 -5.78
CA VAL A 9 -3.54 16.34 -7.17
C VAL A 9 -2.24 16.68 -7.87
N ARG A 10 -1.82 17.95 -7.82
CA ARG A 10 -0.57 18.40 -8.44
C ARG A 10 0.67 17.72 -7.83
N ALA A 11 0.69 17.55 -6.52
CA ALA A 11 1.76 16.86 -5.82
C ALA A 11 1.84 15.37 -6.22
N CYS A 12 0.69 14.68 -6.26
CA CYS A 12 0.59 13.31 -6.76
C CYS A 12 1.07 13.21 -8.22
N ALA A 13 0.62 14.08 -9.10
CA ALA A 13 0.99 14.05 -10.51
C ALA A 13 2.51 14.23 -10.70
N LYS A 14 3.13 15.16 -9.95
CA LYS A 14 4.58 15.38 -9.97
C LYS A 14 5.36 14.15 -9.50
N LEU A 15 4.90 13.48 -8.45
CA LEU A 15 5.52 12.26 -7.94
C LEU A 15 5.32 11.08 -8.91
N LEU A 16 4.10 10.91 -9.44
CA LEU A 16 3.77 9.83 -10.37
C LEU A 16 4.58 9.90 -11.66
N ALA A 17 4.90 11.10 -12.14
CA ALA A 17 5.75 11.28 -13.32
C ALA A 17 7.13 10.62 -13.16
N GLN A 18 7.65 10.54 -11.92
CA GLN A 18 8.92 9.86 -11.63
C GLN A 18 8.71 8.36 -11.31
N VAL A 19 7.67 8.05 -10.55
CA VAL A 19 7.39 6.67 -10.11
C VAL A 19 7.05 5.76 -11.28
N LEU A 20 6.31 6.26 -12.27
CA LEU A 20 5.86 5.48 -13.43
C LEU A 20 6.92 5.34 -14.54
N GLU A 21 8.12 5.90 -14.35
CA GLU A 21 9.29 5.58 -15.17
C GLU A 21 9.89 4.22 -14.80
N PHE A 22 9.58 3.72 -13.59
CA PHE A 22 10.07 2.44 -13.03
C PHE A 22 11.59 2.32 -12.95
N GLU A 23 12.33 3.44 -12.94
CA GLU A 23 13.79 3.46 -12.84
C GLU A 23 14.28 3.33 -11.38
N HIS A 24 13.45 3.74 -10.43
CA HIS A 24 13.82 3.75 -9.01
C HIS A 24 12.70 3.16 -8.14
N PRO A 25 13.03 2.59 -6.95
CA PRO A 25 12.02 2.13 -6.00
C PRO A 25 11.07 3.24 -5.57
N ALA A 26 9.77 2.95 -5.57
CA ALA A 26 8.73 3.96 -5.27
C ALA A 26 8.86 4.54 -3.85
N ASP A 27 9.24 3.74 -2.86
CA ASP A 27 9.45 4.17 -1.47
C ASP A 27 10.62 5.16 -1.35
N ALA A 28 11.70 4.97 -2.10
CA ALA A 28 12.83 5.90 -2.16
C ALA A 28 12.40 7.24 -2.77
N LEU A 29 11.63 7.20 -3.88
CA LEU A 29 11.09 8.39 -4.53
C LEU A 29 10.11 9.14 -3.62
N LEU A 30 9.19 8.43 -2.94
CA LEU A 30 8.28 9.04 -1.96
C LEU A 30 9.05 9.71 -0.82
N SER A 31 10.03 9.01 -0.25
CA SER A 31 10.85 9.54 0.84
C SER A 31 11.61 10.79 0.44
N LYS A 32 12.19 10.81 -0.77
CA LYS A 32 12.86 11.99 -1.35
C LYS A 32 11.87 13.12 -1.56
N PHE A 33 10.74 12.84 -2.21
CA PHE A 33 9.69 13.80 -2.49
C PHE A 33 9.18 14.49 -1.23
N PHE A 34 8.93 13.76 -0.14
CA PHE A 34 8.46 14.33 1.11
C PHE A 34 9.53 15.15 1.86
N ARG A 35 10.81 14.82 1.72
CA ARG A 35 11.92 15.64 2.24
C ARG A 35 12.03 16.99 1.51
N GLU A 36 11.82 16.98 0.20
CA GLU A 36 11.87 18.19 -0.63
C GLU A 36 10.60 19.06 -0.47
N ASN A 37 9.45 18.44 -0.13
CA ASN A 37 8.17 19.13 0.02
C ASN A 37 7.73 19.18 1.50
N ARG A 38 8.53 19.83 2.37
CA ARG A 38 8.31 19.89 3.82
C ARG A 38 7.01 20.56 4.26
N LYS A 39 6.41 21.39 3.40
CA LYS A 39 5.13 22.07 3.65
C LYS A 39 3.92 21.12 3.62
N LEU A 40 4.07 19.93 3.05
CA LEU A 40 3.02 18.91 3.05
C LEU A 40 2.81 18.37 4.46
N GLY A 41 1.58 18.53 4.98
CA GLY A 41 1.17 17.98 6.26
C GLY A 41 1.05 16.45 6.25
N MET A 42 0.90 15.85 7.42
CA MET A 42 0.77 14.39 7.55
C MET A 42 -0.41 13.83 6.72
N LYS A 43 -1.55 14.54 6.71
CA LYS A 43 -2.73 14.14 5.93
C LYS A 43 -2.41 14.14 4.43
N ASP A 44 -1.77 15.20 3.92
CA ASP A 44 -1.42 15.29 2.50
C ASP A 44 -0.47 14.16 2.10
N ARG A 45 0.54 13.90 2.92
CA ARG A 45 1.51 12.81 2.69
C ARG A 45 0.83 11.45 2.63
N ASN A 46 -0.12 11.19 3.52
CA ASN A 46 -0.88 9.94 3.53
C ASN A 46 -1.73 9.78 2.27
N VAL A 47 -2.43 10.85 1.84
CA VAL A 47 -3.22 10.82 0.59
C VAL A 47 -2.33 10.59 -0.62
N ILE A 48 -1.20 11.30 -0.72
CA ILE A 48 -0.26 11.17 -1.83
C ILE A 48 0.34 9.75 -1.87
N ALA A 49 0.78 9.23 -0.73
CA ALA A 49 1.36 7.90 -0.65
C ALA A 49 0.32 6.82 -1.00
N GLU A 50 -0.89 6.88 -0.42
CA GLU A 50 -1.96 5.90 -0.68
C GLU A 50 -2.38 5.94 -2.15
N THR A 51 -2.51 7.12 -2.75
CA THR A 51 -2.81 7.28 -4.18
C THR A 51 -1.73 6.62 -5.03
N THR A 52 -0.46 6.91 -4.76
CA THR A 52 0.68 6.37 -5.51
C THR A 52 0.73 4.85 -5.43
N TYR A 53 0.65 4.30 -4.22
CA TYR A 53 0.68 2.84 -4.04
C TYR A 53 -0.56 2.14 -4.59
N THR A 54 -1.73 2.78 -4.56
CA THR A 54 -2.93 2.20 -5.17
C THR A 54 -2.81 2.16 -6.69
N ILE A 55 -2.27 3.22 -7.31
CA ILE A 55 -2.01 3.21 -8.75
C ILE A 55 -1.01 2.11 -9.12
N LEU A 56 0.07 1.95 -8.36
CA LEU A 56 1.05 0.89 -8.61
C LEU A 56 0.45 -0.51 -8.46
N ARG A 57 -0.34 -0.75 -7.41
CA ARG A 57 -1.01 -2.04 -7.18
C ARG A 57 -2.03 -2.42 -8.24
N HIS A 58 -2.61 -1.43 -8.91
CA HIS A 58 -3.65 -1.62 -9.92
C HIS A 58 -3.21 -1.08 -11.28
N TYR A 59 -1.90 -1.03 -11.53
CA TYR A 59 -1.31 -0.39 -12.71
C TYR A 59 -1.81 -1.00 -14.00
N ILE A 60 -1.79 -2.33 -14.12
CA ILE A 60 -2.14 -3.03 -15.36
C ILE A 60 -3.60 -2.79 -15.74
N LYS A 61 -4.54 -2.88 -14.78
CA LYS A 61 -5.96 -2.62 -15.07
C LYS A 61 -6.26 -1.13 -15.29
N LEU A 62 -5.61 -0.24 -14.54
CA LEU A 62 -5.79 1.20 -14.69
C LEU A 62 -5.32 1.70 -16.06
N THR A 63 -4.19 1.19 -16.55
CA THR A 63 -3.64 1.60 -17.86
C THR A 63 -4.42 1.09 -19.05
N LYS A 64 -5.30 0.11 -18.86
CA LYS A 64 -6.28 -0.31 -19.88
C LYS A 64 -7.43 0.69 -20.06
N VAL A 65 -7.66 1.51 -19.04
CA VAL A 65 -8.78 2.48 -19.00
C VAL A 65 -8.29 3.90 -19.20
N VAL A 66 -7.17 4.26 -18.56
CA VAL A 66 -6.62 5.63 -18.55
C VAL A 66 -5.21 5.63 -19.12
N ALA A 67 -4.95 6.52 -20.08
CA ALA A 67 -3.58 6.69 -20.57
C ALA A 67 -2.64 7.19 -19.47
N VAL A 68 -1.50 6.53 -19.29
CA VAL A 68 -0.50 6.84 -18.23
C VAL A 68 -0.06 8.30 -18.25
N LYS A 69 0.04 8.91 -19.44
CA LYS A 69 0.42 10.32 -19.62
C LYS A 69 -0.59 11.31 -19.04
N ASN A 70 -1.84 10.88 -18.81
CA ASN A 70 -2.88 11.73 -18.24
C ASN A 70 -2.95 11.51 -16.71
N SER A 71 -1.94 11.99 -15.99
CA SER A 71 -1.81 11.79 -14.54
C SER A 71 -3.01 12.34 -13.74
N PHE A 72 -3.61 13.45 -14.16
CA PHE A 72 -4.76 14.02 -13.45
C PHE A 72 -5.99 13.13 -13.56
N THR A 73 -6.30 12.64 -14.77
CA THR A 73 -7.39 11.70 -14.99
C THR A 73 -7.12 10.37 -14.27
N LEU A 74 -5.88 9.88 -14.29
CA LEU A 74 -5.48 8.66 -13.59
C LEU A 74 -5.68 8.78 -12.07
N ILE A 75 -5.28 9.90 -11.46
CA ILE A 75 -5.49 10.19 -10.05
C ILE A 75 -6.99 10.25 -9.73
N GLY A 76 -7.75 11.05 -10.49
CA GLY A 76 -9.19 11.20 -10.27
C GLY A 76 -9.95 9.88 -10.41
N TYR A 77 -9.64 9.11 -11.44
CA TYR A 77 -10.24 7.80 -11.66
C TYR A 77 -9.93 6.83 -10.50
N THR A 78 -8.66 6.78 -10.07
CA THR A 78 -8.23 5.97 -8.93
C THR A 78 -8.95 6.38 -7.64
N TRP A 79 -9.10 7.67 -7.40
CA TRP A 79 -9.79 8.19 -6.23
C TRP A 79 -11.26 7.77 -6.20
N VAL A 80 -11.96 7.92 -7.31
CA VAL A 80 -13.39 7.56 -7.40
C VAL A 80 -13.61 6.05 -7.35
N LYS A 81 -12.83 5.28 -8.13
CA LYS A 81 -13.10 3.86 -8.34
C LYS A 81 -12.44 2.93 -7.31
N LEU A 82 -11.31 3.32 -6.74
CA LEU A 82 -10.54 2.45 -5.84
C LEU A 82 -10.43 2.98 -4.40
N LEU A 83 -10.43 4.30 -4.21
CA LEU A 83 -10.21 4.90 -2.89
C LEU A 83 -11.47 5.50 -2.27
N GLY A 84 -12.62 5.41 -2.95
CA GLY A 84 -13.92 5.82 -2.41
C GLY A 84 -14.05 7.32 -2.15
N VAL A 85 -13.32 8.16 -2.90
CA VAL A 85 -13.50 9.61 -2.85
C VAL A 85 -14.84 9.97 -3.49
N GLY A 86 -15.64 10.77 -2.78
CA GLY A 86 -16.96 11.16 -3.24
C GLY A 86 -16.90 12.01 -4.52
N ARG A 87 -17.83 11.75 -5.44
CA ARG A 87 -17.92 12.53 -6.70
C ARG A 87 -18.13 14.03 -6.45
N HIS A 88 -18.78 14.41 -5.35
CA HIS A 88 -18.94 15.80 -4.96
C HIS A 88 -17.59 16.46 -4.62
N GLU A 89 -16.67 15.75 -3.95
CA GLU A 89 -15.31 16.24 -3.66
C GLU A 89 -14.51 16.44 -4.95
N ILE A 90 -14.62 15.51 -5.92
CA ILE A 90 -13.95 15.64 -7.23
C ILE A 90 -14.50 16.85 -8.03
N ARG A 91 -15.81 17.11 -7.95
CA ARG A 91 -16.45 18.23 -8.67
C ARG A 91 -15.90 19.59 -8.22
N GLU A 92 -15.44 19.71 -6.99
CA GLU A 92 -14.85 20.93 -6.43
C GLU A 92 -13.42 21.19 -6.92
N LEU A 93 -12.77 20.16 -7.50
CA LEU A 93 -11.39 20.26 -7.99
C LEU A 93 -11.36 20.92 -9.38
N ARG A 94 -10.38 21.79 -9.59
CA ARG A 94 -10.14 22.43 -10.90
C ARG A 94 -9.20 21.63 -11.79
N THR A 95 -8.42 20.73 -11.19
CA THR A 95 -7.42 19.93 -11.90
C THR A 95 -7.96 18.63 -12.48
N ILE A 96 -9.13 18.17 -12.02
CA ILE A 96 -9.76 16.93 -12.49
C ILE A 96 -11.11 17.24 -13.11
N ASN A 97 -11.31 16.78 -14.35
CA ASN A 97 -12.58 16.93 -15.05
C ASN A 97 -13.45 15.70 -14.79
N LEU A 98 -14.48 15.84 -13.94
CA LEU A 98 -15.41 14.77 -13.61
C LEU A 98 -16.15 14.23 -14.85
N GLY A 99 -16.51 15.11 -15.80
CA GLY A 99 -17.19 14.71 -17.04
C GLY A 99 -16.32 13.85 -17.97
N GLU A 100 -15.00 13.98 -17.89
CA GLU A 100 -14.07 13.07 -18.57
C GLU A 100 -13.99 11.72 -17.86
N LEU A 101 -13.95 11.71 -16.53
CA LEU A 101 -13.96 10.47 -15.75
C LEU A 101 -15.21 9.64 -16.01
N ASP A 102 -16.38 10.30 -16.18
CA ASP A 102 -17.66 9.65 -16.41
C ASP A 102 -17.77 8.96 -17.78
N LYS A 103 -16.93 9.35 -18.73
CA LYS A 103 -16.87 8.73 -20.07
C LYS A 103 -15.96 7.51 -20.12
N LEU A 104 -15.14 7.30 -19.08
CA LEU A 104 -14.22 6.16 -19.02
C LEU A 104 -15.01 4.88 -18.70
N PRO A 105 -14.60 3.73 -19.28
CA PRO A 105 -15.22 2.45 -18.97
C PRO A 105 -15.01 2.08 -17.50
N GLU A 106 -15.84 1.16 -17.00
CA GLU A 106 -15.63 0.57 -15.68
C GLU A 106 -14.35 -0.25 -15.64
N LEU A 107 -13.75 -0.29 -14.45
CA LEU A 107 -12.53 -1.04 -14.21
C LEU A 107 -12.83 -2.55 -14.27
N ASP A 108 -12.16 -3.27 -15.16
CA ASP A 108 -12.29 -4.73 -15.19
C ASP A 108 -11.51 -5.34 -14.00
N MET A 109 -12.27 -5.81 -13.01
CA MET A 109 -11.72 -6.41 -11.80
C MET A 109 -11.13 -7.82 -12.02
N ASN A 110 -11.36 -8.43 -13.20
CA ASN A 110 -10.82 -9.76 -13.55
C ASN A 110 -9.42 -9.67 -14.16
N VAL A 111 -8.93 -8.48 -14.46
CA VAL A 111 -7.57 -8.29 -14.95
C VAL A 111 -6.57 -8.76 -13.90
N VAL A 112 -5.72 -9.69 -14.26
CA VAL A 112 -4.63 -10.19 -13.42
C VAL A 112 -3.54 -9.11 -13.32
N GLU A 113 -3.25 -8.64 -12.11
CA GLU A 113 -2.26 -7.59 -11.83
C GLU A 113 -0.84 -8.18 -11.72
N LEU A 114 -0.45 -8.95 -12.72
CA LEU A 114 0.90 -9.50 -12.85
C LEU A 114 1.41 -9.26 -14.28
N PRO A 115 2.69 -8.90 -14.45
CA PRO A 115 3.32 -8.84 -15.77
C PRO A 115 3.26 -10.20 -16.48
N GLU A 116 3.14 -10.19 -17.81
CA GLU A 116 3.03 -11.39 -18.63
C GLU A 116 4.15 -12.41 -18.38
N TRP A 117 5.40 -11.93 -18.24
CA TRP A 117 6.54 -12.80 -17.97
C TRP A 117 6.45 -13.53 -16.61
N VAL A 118 5.80 -12.90 -15.61
CA VAL A 118 5.55 -13.53 -14.30
C VAL A 118 4.49 -14.62 -14.44
N ILE A 119 3.40 -14.32 -15.16
CA ILE A 119 2.33 -15.29 -15.43
C ILE A 119 2.91 -16.52 -16.12
N GLN A 120 3.70 -16.33 -17.19
CA GLN A 120 4.37 -17.44 -17.91
C GLN A 120 5.27 -18.27 -16.99
N ARG A 121 6.01 -17.63 -16.09
CA ARG A 121 6.88 -18.33 -15.14
C ARG A 121 6.10 -19.14 -14.13
N LEU A 122 5.02 -18.60 -13.62
CA LEU A 122 4.14 -19.26 -12.64
C LEU A 122 3.35 -20.41 -13.26
N SER A 123 2.95 -20.29 -14.53
CA SER A 123 2.19 -21.32 -15.25
C SER A 123 2.92 -22.66 -15.40
N ALA A 124 4.23 -22.70 -15.13
CA ALA A 124 4.99 -23.95 -15.05
C ALA A 124 4.57 -24.84 -13.86
N ASN A 125 4.00 -24.24 -12.79
CA ASN A 125 3.67 -24.95 -11.54
C ASN A 125 2.26 -24.66 -11.02
N LEU A 126 1.59 -23.62 -11.52
CA LEU A 126 0.28 -23.16 -11.05
C LEU A 126 -0.72 -23.09 -12.20
N THR A 127 -1.97 -23.37 -11.91
CA THR A 127 -3.09 -23.15 -12.83
C THR A 127 -3.40 -21.65 -12.95
N MET A 128 -4.14 -21.25 -13.98
CA MET A 128 -4.56 -19.85 -14.14
C MET A 128 -5.47 -19.37 -13.00
N ASP A 129 -6.27 -20.23 -12.41
CA ASP A 129 -7.11 -19.88 -11.26
C ASP A 129 -6.25 -19.58 -10.01
N GLU A 130 -5.24 -20.41 -9.74
CA GLU A 130 -4.28 -20.17 -8.65
C GLU A 130 -3.46 -18.89 -8.87
N ILE A 131 -3.01 -18.63 -10.09
CA ILE A 131 -2.32 -17.38 -10.46
C ILE A 131 -3.23 -16.17 -10.25
N THR A 132 -4.50 -16.27 -10.62
CA THR A 132 -5.48 -15.21 -10.44
C THR A 132 -5.73 -14.91 -8.95
N GLU A 133 -5.89 -15.95 -8.14
CA GLU A 133 -6.06 -15.78 -6.68
C GLU A 133 -4.78 -15.22 -6.02
N LEU A 134 -3.60 -15.65 -6.45
CA LEU A 134 -2.33 -15.11 -6.03
C LEU A 134 -2.23 -13.61 -6.36
N ALA A 135 -2.54 -13.22 -7.60
CA ALA A 135 -2.55 -11.82 -8.03
C ALA A 135 -3.52 -10.98 -7.20
N LYS A 136 -4.75 -11.46 -6.97
CA LYS A 136 -5.72 -10.80 -6.10
C LYS A 136 -5.20 -10.63 -4.66
N ALA A 137 -4.52 -11.64 -4.12
CA ALA A 137 -3.92 -11.56 -2.80
C ALA A 137 -2.80 -10.50 -2.74
N MET A 138 -1.96 -10.42 -3.77
CA MET A 138 -0.86 -9.45 -3.88
C MET A 138 -1.34 -7.98 -4.03
N THR A 139 -2.54 -7.75 -4.56
CA THR A 139 -3.10 -6.38 -4.64
C THR A 139 -3.70 -5.89 -3.33
N LYS A 140 -3.88 -6.75 -2.34
CA LYS A 140 -4.36 -6.35 -1.01
C LYS A 140 -3.26 -5.59 -0.26
N GLN A 141 -3.68 -4.67 0.60
CA GLN A 141 -2.75 -4.00 1.49
C GLN A 141 -2.13 -5.03 2.45
N ALA A 142 -0.79 -5.06 2.50
CA ALA A 142 -0.09 -5.95 3.42
C ALA A 142 -0.44 -5.62 4.88
N PRO A 143 -0.71 -6.63 5.72
CA PRO A 143 -0.85 -6.41 7.15
C PRO A 143 0.47 -5.94 7.75
N LEU A 144 0.41 -5.16 8.82
CA LEU A 144 1.60 -4.84 9.58
C LEU A 144 1.89 -5.98 10.54
N THR A 145 2.97 -6.71 10.28
CA THR A 145 3.46 -7.79 11.14
C THR A 145 4.76 -7.39 11.82
N LEU A 146 4.92 -7.85 13.05
CA LEU A 146 6.08 -7.62 13.88
C LEU A 146 6.66 -8.95 14.30
N ARG A 147 7.98 -9.02 14.34
CA ARG A 147 8.71 -10.12 14.99
C ARG A 147 9.07 -9.73 16.43
N VAL A 148 8.78 -10.61 17.36
CA VAL A 148 9.19 -10.48 18.76
C VAL A 148 10.65 -10.92 18.91
N ASN A 149 11.44 -10.12 19.60
CA ASN A 149 12.82 -10.47 19.95
C ASN A 149 12.82 -11.41 21.16
N THR A 150 12.84 -12.71 20.90
CA THR A 150 12.74 -13.75 21.92
C THR A 150 13.96 -13.85 22.86
N ILE A 151 15.07 -13.17 22.55
CA ILE A 151 16.20 -13.00 23.46
C ILE A 151 15.84 -12.04 24.59
N LYS A 152 14.96 -11.07 24.34
CA LYS A 152 14.65 -10.00 25.30
C LYS A 152 13.29 -10.16 25.97
N THR A 153 12.31 -10.80 25.30
CA THR A 153 10.92 -10.86 25.78
C THR A 153 10.21 -12.07 25.16
N SER A 154 9.00 -12.37 25.64
CA SER A 154 8.14 -13.38 25.02
C SER A 154 7.04 -12.77 24.17
N ARG A 155 6.46 -13.56 23.24
CA ARG A 155 5.29 -13.14 22.46
C ARG A 155 4.10 -12.79 23.35
N ASN A 156 3.89 -13.51 24.45
CA ASN A 156 2.80 -13.29 25.39
C ASN A 156 2.96 -11.94 26.12
N ASP A 157 4.18 -11.60 26.54
CA ASP A 157 4.46 -10.30 27.20
C ASP A 157 4.20 -9.14 26.23
N VAL A 158 4.59 -9.28 24.96
CA VAL A 158 4.31 -8.29 23.92
C VAL A 158 2.81 -8.15 23.70
N LEU A 159 2.05 -9.26 23.63
CA LEU A 159 0.60 -9.23 23.51
C LEU A 159 -0.05 -8.51 24.70
N ALA A 160 0.38 -8.80 25.92
CA ALA A 160 -0.11 -8.15 27.15
C ALA A 160 0.21 -6.64 27.14
N ALA A 161 1.44 -6.26 26.84
CA ALA A 161 1.86 -4.86 26.82
C ALA A 161 1.09 -4.02 25.77
N PHE A 162 0.77 -4.58 24.60
CA PHE A 162 -0.09 -3.89 23.62
C PHE A 162 -1.55 -3.82 24.08
N ALA A 163 -2.04 -4.85 24.76
CA ALA A 163 -3.40 -4.84 25.32
C ALA A 163 -3.54 -3.75 26.40
N GLU A 164 -2.57 -3.55 27.27
CA GLU A 164 -2.51 -2.46 28.25
C GLU A 164 -2.53 -1.07 27.60
N GLN A 165 -1.92 -0.94 26.41
CA GLN A 165 -1.94 0.28 25.60
C GLN A 165 -3.25 0.46 24.81
N GLY A 166 -4.21 -0.47 24.92
CA GLY A 166 -5.45 -0.47 24.15
C GLY A 166 -5.28 -0.77 22.65
N ILE A 167 -4.11 -1.29 22.25
CA ILE A 167 -3.78 -1.59 20.86
C ILE A 167 -4.17 -3.04 20.55
N LYS A 168 -5.03 -3.23 19.56
CA LYS A 168 -5.49 -4.57 19.14
C LYS A 168 -4.46 -5.26 18.26
N ILE A 169 -3.84 -6.30 18.77
CA ILE A 169 -2.94 -7.17 18.03
C ILE A 169 -3.35 -8.64 18.16
N LYS A 170 -2.84 -9.48 17.28
CA LYS A 170 -3.06 -10.93 17.30
C LYS A 170 -1.75 -11.65 17.02
N PRO A 171 -1.55 -12.89 17.57
CA PRO A 171 -0.47 -13.72 17.10
C PRO A 171 -0.60 -14.02 15.61
N THR A 172 0.51 -14.15 14.90
CA THR A 172 0.53 -14.65 13.53
C THR A 172 0.23 -16.16 13.52
N LEU A 173 -0.23 -16.66 12.37
CA LEU A 173 -0.68 -18.05 12.25
C LEU A 173 0.48 -19.04 12.16
N LEU A 174 1.52 -18.69 11.41
CA LEU A 174 2.60 -19.60 11.05
C LEU A 174 3.87 -19.34 11.88
N SER A 175 4.26 -18.08 12.09
CA SER A 175 5.43 -17.76 12.90
C SER A 175 5.14 -17.83 14.39
N PRO A 176 5.94 -18.59 15.17
CA PRO A 176 5.82 -18.65 16.63
C PRO A 176 6.21 -17.32 17.32
N TYR A 177 6.93 -16.45 16.61
CA TYR A 177 7.45 -15.17 17.12
C TYR A 177 6.70 -13.96 16.59
N GLY A 178 5.73 -14.18 15.70
CA GLY A 178 5.04 -13.11 15.01
C GLY A 178 3.81 -12.60 15.75
N VAL A 179 3.56 -11.28 15.62
CA VAL A 179 2.29 -10.63 15.97
C VAL A 179 1.85 -9.74 14.83
N LYS A 180 0.53 -9.62 14.63
CA LYS A 180 -0.09 -8.86 13.56
C LYS A 180 -0.92 -7.73 14.15
N LEU A 181 -0.69 -6.50 13.68
CA LEU A 181 -1.52 -5.35 14.05
C LEU A 181 -2.73 -5.25 13.13
N ASN A 182 -3.88 -4.96 13.69
CA ASN A 182 -5.09 -4.69 12.90
C ASN A 182 -5.10 -3.25 12.37
N ASP A 183 -4.53 -2.30 13.14
CA ASP A 183 -4.42 -0.89 12.76
C ASP A 183 -2.93 -0.49 12.67
N ARG A 184 -2.62 0.44 11.77
CA ARG A 184 -1.28 1.04 11.67
C ARG A 184 -1.06 2.01 12.84
N ALA A 185 -0.84 1.47 14.02
CA ALA A 185 -0.41 2.25 15.16
C ALA A 185 0.96 2.91 14.87
N ALA A 186 1.21 4.08 15.45
CA ALA A 186 2.49 4.77 15.31
C ALA A 186 3.58 4.02 16.08
N LEU A 187 4.13 2.95 15.47
CA LEU A 187 5.15 2.10 16.09
C LEU A 187 6.47 2.81 16.36
N ILE A 188 6.83 3.81 15.54
CA ILE A 188 8.11 4.53 15.64
C ILE A 188 8.31 5.17 17.02
N LYS A 189 7.24 5.50 17.72
CA LYS A 189 7.26 6.07 19.08
C LYS A 189 6.88 5.06 20.17
N ASN A 190 6.66 3.80 19.81
CA ASN A 190 6.29 2.76 20.77
C ASN A 190 7.51 2.30 21.54
N GLU A 191 7.44 2.24 22.85
CA GLU A 191 8.55 1.84 23.74
C GLU A 191 9.06 0.43 23.41
N LEU A 192 8.18 -0.52 23.09
CA LEU A 192 8.60 -1.87 22.73
C LEU A 192 9.47 -1.88 21.46
N PHE A 193 9.16 -1.00 20.50
CA PHE A 193 9.97 -0.84 19.30
C PHE A 193 11.30 -0.14 19.57
N LEU A 194 11.29 0.94 20.36
CA LEU A 194 12.50 1.70 20.71
C LEU A 194 13.50 0.88 21.51
N GLN A 195 13.02 -0.02 22.37
CA GLN A 195 13.83 -0.93 23.15
C GLN A 195 14.31 -2.19 22.39
N GLY A 196 13.83 -2.34 21.13
CA GLY A 196 14.16 -3.48 20.29
C GLY A 196 13.58 -4.81 20.82
N LEU A 197 12.41 -4.75 21.48
CA LEU A 197 11.63 -5.92 21.88
C LEU A 197 10.81 -6.47 20.70
N ILE A 198 10.52 -5.61 19.73
CA ILE A 198 9.82 -5.94 18.49
C ILE A 198 10.48 -5.26 17.29
N GLU A 199 10.34 -5.87 16.12
CA GLU A 199 10.80 -5.36 14.83
C GLU A 199 9.69 -5.51 13.78
N VAL A 200 9.64 -4.62 12.81
CA VAL A 200 8.75 -4.78 11.65
C VAL A 200 9.36 -5.82 10.71
N GLN A 201 8.67 -6.96 10.58
CA GLN A 201 9.09 -8.03 9.68
C GLN A 201 7.87 -8.82 9.22
N ASP A 202 7.79 -9.09 7.91
CA ASP A 202 6.75 -9.93 7.33
C ASP A 202 6.83 -11.37 7.86
N GLU A 203 5.67 -12.04 8.02
CA GLU A 203 5.60 -13.38 8.59
C GLU A 203 6.39 -14.41 7.76
N ALA A 204 6.34 -14.32 6.42
CA ALA A 204 7.09 -15.23 5.56
C ALA A 204 8.61 -15.06 5.74
N SER A 205 9.08 -13.82 5.93
CA SER A 205 10.49 -13.55 6.24
C SER A 205 10.92 -14.10 7.62
N GLN A 206 9.99 -14.13 8.58
CA GLN A 206 10.25 -14.76 9.88
C GLN A 206 10.41 -16.28 9.76
N LEU A 207 9.59 -16.92 8.90
CA LEU A 207 9.67 -18.36 8.65
C LEU A 207 10.97 -18.76 7.97
N ALA A 208 11.51 -17.94 7.08
CA ALA A 208 12.78 -18.20 6.42
C ALA A 208 13.91 -18.37 7.43
N GLY A 209 13.90 -17.61 8.54
CA GLY A 209 14.88 -17.78 9.64
C GLY A 209 14.77 -19.11 10.35
N LEU A 210 13.55 -19.65 10.51
CA LEU A 210 13.32 -20.94 11.17
C LEU A 210 13.79 -22.15 10.33
N LEU A 211 13.97 -21.97 9.03
CA LEU A 211 14.47 -23.03 8.13
C LEU A 211 16.00 -23.17 8.18
N LEU A 212 16.69 -22.28 8.88
CA LEU A 212 18.15 -22.29 9.02
C LEU A 212 18.63 -22.95 10.32
N GLU A 213 17.70 -23.35 11.19
CA GLU A 213 17.93 -24.13 12.39
C GLU A 213 17.86 -25.64 12.04
#